data_053116b952f035de9388b510ce10d088
#
_entry.id   053116b952f035de9388b510ce10d088
#
_cell.length_a   1.000
_cell.length_b   1.000
_cell.length_c   1.000
_cell.angle_alpha   90.00
_cell.angle_beta   90.00
_cell.angle_gamma   90.00
#
_symmetry.space_group_name_H-M   'P 1'
#
loop_
_entity.id
_entity.type
_entity.pdbx_description
1 polymer ?
#
loop_
_entity_poly.entity_id
_entity_poly.type
_entity_poly.pdbx_seq_one_letter_code
_entity_poly.pdbx_strand_id
1 'polypeptide(L)'
;CLAFYDPKDIDKLEKFLAQKPVSEREIGLQLLNEVVGYAETSMNRRQYLLYYFGEQFDPVNGAGAKMCDNSVNPPTLKDVSKELKVVLELIKELEEKFKINDLISVLLGRETPVTKSYKLENSSFFGKGKEQTDNFWKSIIRQALVQNYINKDIETYGVLKLSQKGLDFLAGKEKNPFMIAEDRKYDLSQAASEQV
;
A
#
# COMPACT_ATOMS: atom_id res chain seq x y z
N CYS A 1 10.36 16.64 -13.34
CA CYS A 1 9.27 15.99 -14.11
C CYS A 1 7.92 16.43 -13.55
N LEU A 2 6.95 16.65 -14.42
CA LEU A 2 5.56 16.92 -14.09
C LEU A 2 4.72 15.73 -14.58
N ALA A 3 3.83 15.21 -13.73
CA ALA A 3 2.89 14.17 -14.10
C ALA A 3 1.47 14.65 -13.80
N PHE A 4 0.54 14.36 -14.69
CA PHE A 4 -0.87 14.57 -14.48
C PHE A 4 -1.49 13.29 -13.96
N TYR A 5 -2.24 13.37 -12.87
CA TYR A 5 -2.90 12.24 -12.23
C TYR A 5 -4.33 12.63 -11.83
N ASP A 6 -5.30 11.87 -12.31
CA ASP A 6 -6.72 12.01 -11.93
C ASP A 6 -7.26 10.63 -11.51
N PRO A 7 -7.78 10.48 -10.27
CA PRO A 7 -8.43 9.24 -9.84
C PRO A 7 -9.53 8.73 -10.78
N LYS A 8 -10.22 9.64 -11.51
CA LYS A 8 -11.24 9.27 -12.52
C LYS A 8 -10.68 8.51 -13.71
N ASP A 9 -9.38 8.69 -14.02
CA ASP A 9 -8.75 7.93 -15.10
C ASP A 9 -8.49 6.48 -14.68
N ILE A 10 -8.33 6.23 -13.39
CA ILE A 10 -8.20 4.88 -12.85
C ILE A 10 -9.48 4.07 -13.11
N ASP A 11 -10.65 4.66 -12.85
CA ASP A 11 -11.94 4.01 -13.13
C ASP A 11 -12.10 3.62 -14.61
N LYS A 12 -11.60 4.47 -15.53
CA LYS A 12 -11.63 4.20 -16.97
C LYS A 12 -10.70 3.05 -17.33
N LEU A 13 -9.49 3.04 -16.77
CA LEU A 13 -8.51 1.99 -17.00
C LEU A 13 -8.97 0.64 -16.42
N GLU A 14 -9.59 0.63 -15.25
CA GLU A 14 -10.18 -0.58 -14.67
C GLU A 14 -11.30 -1.15 -15.56
N LYS A 15 -12.19 -0.30 -16.08
CA LYS A 15 -13.23 -0.72 -17.04
C LYS A 15 -12.63 -1.29 -18.33
N PHE A 16 -11.56 -0.72 -18.83
CA PHE A 16 -10.84 -1.25 -19.98
C PHE A 16 -10.23 -2.62 -19.69
N LEU A 17 -9.61 -2.78 -18.52
CA LEU A 17 -9.04 -4.05 -18.08
C LEU A 17 -10.12 -5.13 -17.86
N ALA A 18 -11.32 -4.75 -17.44
CA ALA A 18 -12.42 -5.68 -17.22
C ALA A 18 -12.84 -6.47 -18.47
N GLN A 19 -12.52 -5.95 -19.67
CA GLN A 19 -12.82 -6.59 -20.95
C GLN A 19 -11.76 -7.61 -21.37
N LYS A 20 -10.64 -7.72 -20.65
CA LYS A 20 -9.53 -8.63 -20.97
C LYS A 20 -9.72 -10.02 -20.34
N PRO A 21 -9.04 -11.04 -20.87
CA PRO A 21 -8.94 -12.35 -20.22
C PRO A 21 -8.50 -12.23 -18.76
N VAL A 22 -8.97 -13.15 -17.91
CA VAL A 22 -8.77 -13.08 -16.45
C VAL A 22 -7.30 -12.90 -16.07
N SER A 23 -6.39 -13.65 -16.67
CA SER A 23 -4.96 -13.58 -16.40
C SER A 23 -4.35 -12.20 -16.75
N GLU A 24 -4.69 -11.65 -17.91
CA GLU A 24 -4.23 -10.33 -18.34
C GLU A 24 -4.83 -9.22 -17.46
N ARG A 25 -6.09 -9.37 -17.07
CA ARG A 25 -6.77 -8.43 -16.19
C ARG A 25 -6.12 -8.37 -14.81
N GLU A 26 -5.80 -9.50 -14.21
CA GLU A 26 -5.13 -9.55 -12.90
C GLU A 26 -3.76 -8.85 -12.93
N ILE A 27 -2.95 -9.13 -13.96
CA ILE A 27 -1.67 -8.46 -14.16
C ILE A 27 -1.87 -6.96 -14.39
N GLY A 28 -2.82 -6.58 -15.25
CA GLY A 28 -3.10 -5.18 -15.55
C GLY A 28 -3.56 -4.39 -14.33
N LEU A 29 -4.43 -4.96 -13.50
CA LEU A 29 -4.87 -4.35 -12.25
C LEU A 29 -3.71 -4.21 -11.24
N GLN A 30 -2.82 -5.19 -11.18
CA GLN A 30 -1.64 -5.10 -10.33
C GLN A 30 -0.73 -3.94 -10.77
N LEU A 31 -0.41 -3.83 -12.06
CA LEU A 31 0.41 -2.75 -12.59
C LEU A 31 -0.26 -1.37 -12.39
N LEU A 32 -1.57 -1.28 -12.58
CA LEU A 32 -2.32 -0.06 -12.33
C LEU A 32 -2.21 0.36 -10.85
N ASN A 33 -2.35 -0.58 -9.92
CA ASN A 33 -2.18 -0.32 -8.49
C ASN A 33 -0.76 0.16 -8.13
N GLU A 34 0.28 -0.30 -8.83
CA GLU A 34 1.65 0.21 -8.63
C GLU A 34 1.77 1.67 -9.08
N VAL A 35 1.18 2.03 -10.23
CA VAL A 35 1.17 3.42 -10.71
C VAL A 35 0.40 4.33 -9.76
N VAL A 36 -0.78 3.89 -9.30
CA VAL A 36 -1.57 4.62 -8.29
C VAL A 36 -0.76 4.79 -7.00
N GLY A 37 -0.12 3.71 -6.52
CA GLY A 37 0.74 3.77 -5.34
C GLY A 37 1.88 4.78 -5.49
N TYR A 38 2.52 4.84 -6.66
CA TYR A 38 3.55 5.85 -6.94
C TYR A 38 2.99 7.27 -6.98
N ALA A 39 1.80 7.47 -7.58
CA ALA A 39 1.18 8.78 -7.66
C ALA A 39 0.77 9.32 -6.28
N GLU A 40 0.20 8.46 -5.44
CA GLU A 40 -0.36 8.83 -4.14
C GLU A 40 0.66 8.81 -3.01
N THR A 41 1.80 8.13 -3.17
CA THR A 41 2.76 7.96 -2.06
C THR A 41 3.20 9.27 -1.45
N SER A 42 3.24 9.29 -0.13
CA SER A 42 3.87 10.36 0.68
C SER A 42 5.36 10.11 0.94
N MET A 43 5.87 8.93 0.57
CA MET A 43 7.28 8.59 0.70
C MET A 43 8.14 9.34 -0.33
N ASN A 44 9.46 9.28 -0.15
CA ASN A 44 10.39 9.72 -1.18
C ASN A 44 10.10 8.95 -2.50
N ARG A 45 9.78 9.68 -3.59
CA ARG A 45 9.37 9.06 -4.86
C ARG A 45 10.45 8.21 -5.49
N ARG A 46 11.72 8.59 -5.32
CA ARG A 46 12.85 7.79 -5.81
C ARG A 46 12.98 6.49 -5.02
N GLN A 47 12.79 6.53 -3.73
CA GLN A 47 12.78 5.32 -2.90
C GLN A 47 11.68 4.36 -3.36
N TYR A 48 10.46 4.86 -3.58
CA TYR A 48 9.34 4.05 -4.04
C TYR A 48 9.62 3.44 -5.42
N LEU A 49 10.15 4.25 -6.35
CA LEU A 49 10.45 3.80 -7.71
C LEU A 49 11.57 2.75 -7.73
N LEU A 50 12.65 2.97 -7.00
CA LEU A 50 13.77 2.02 -6.94
C LEU A 50 13.36 0.72 -6.23
N TYR A 51 12.53 0.80 -5.18
CA TYR A 51 11.91 -0.38 -4.58
C TYR A 51 11.14 -1.22 -5.62
N TYR A 52 10.36 -0.58 -6.50
CA TYR A 52 9.63 -1.29 -7.57
C TYR A 52 10.57 -2.07 -8.49
N PHE A 53 11.78 -1.56 -8.75
CA PHE A 53 12.81 -2.25 -9.53
C PHE A 53 13.71 -3.19 -8.70
N GLY A 54 13.39 -3.43 -7.43
CA GLY A 54 14.14 -4.32 -6.55
C GLY A 54 15.39 -3.70 -5.94
N GLU A 55 15.56 -2.38 -6.03
CA GLU A 55 16.69 -1.65 -5.49
C GLU A 55 16.36 -1.00 -4.14
N GLN A 56 17.37 -0.94 -3.26
CA GLN A 56 17.28 -0.21 -2.01
C GLN A 56 17.81 1.21 -2.20
N PHE A 57 17.13 2.18 -1.60
CA PHE A 57 17.53 3.58 -1.67
C PHE A 57 17.46 4.25 -0.30
N ASP A 58 18.52 4.99 0.06
CA ASP A 58 18.54 5.84 1.24
C ASP A 58 17.79 7.16 0.95
N PRO A 59 16.59 7.38 1.52
CA PRO A 59 15.81 8.57 1.25
C PRO A 59 16.38 9.84 1.87
N VAL A 60 17.40 9.74 2.72
CA VAL A 60 18.04 10.87 3.41
C VAL A 60 19.33 11.28 2.72
N ASN A 61 20.25 10.34 2.50
CA ASN A 61 21.61 10.61 2.02
C ASN A 61 21.85 10.11 0.58
N GLY A 62 20.92 9.38 -0.01
CA GLY A 62 21.07 8.84 -1.36
C GLY A 62 21.14 9.94 -2.42
N ALA A 63 21.81 9.66 -3.53
CA ALA A 63 21.95 10.61 -4.63
C ALA A 63 20.59 11.07 -5.17
N GLY A 64 20.28 12.37 -5.05
CA GLY A 64 18.99 12.94 -5.43
C GLY A 64 17.85 12.71 -4.44
N ALA A 65 18.11 12.32 -3.20
CA ALA A 65 17.12 12.12 -2.17
C ALA A 65 16.25 13.37 -1.91
N LYS A 66 16.82 14.56 -2.08
CA LYS A 66 16.14 15.85 -1.82
C LYS A 66 15.45 16.45 -3.06
N MET A 67 15.31 15.70 -4.16
CA MET A 67 14.84 16.25 -5.44
C MET A 67 13.36 16.07 -5.69
N CYS A 68 12.64 15.23 -4.93
CA CYS A 68 11.22 15.01 -5.13
C CYS A 68 10.37 15.97 -4.27
N ASP A 69 9.13 16.15 -4.67
CA ASP A 69 8.12 16.98 -3.98
C ASP A 69 7.94 16.60 -2.51
N ASN A 70 7.89 15.29 -2.20
CA ASN A 70 7.75 14.79 -0.84
C ASN A 70 9.00 15.03 0.02
N SER A 71 10.16 15.23 -0.59
CA SER A 71 11.40 15.58 0.12
C SER A 71 11.56 17.08 0.32
N VAL A 72 11.03 17.89 -0.61
CA VAL A 72 11.03 19.35 -0.52
C VAL A 72 10.03 19.81 0.54
N ASN A 73 8.84 19.20 0.56
CA ASN A 73 7.80 19.45 1.54
C ASN A 73 7.46 18.14 2.27
N PRO A 74 8.28 17.76 3.26
CA PRO A 74 8.12 16.48 3.94
C PRO A 74 6.80 16.45 4.71
N PRO A 75 6.02 15.37 4.56
CA PRO A 75 4.78 15.20 5.31
C PRO A 75 5.05 14.92 6.79
N THR A 76 4.06 15.21 7.64
CA THR A 76 4.13 14.87 9.05
C THR A 76 4.03 13.35 9.24
N LEU A 77 5.01 12.79 9.95
CA LEU A 77 5.03 11.37 10.27
C LEU A 77 4.22 11.07 11.53
N LYS A 78 3.60 9.90 11.54
CA LYS A 78 2.89 9.33 12.70
C LYS A 78 3.47 7.97 13.04
N ASP A 79 3.56 7.68 14.35
CA ASP A 79 3.88 6.32 14.80
C ASP A 79 2.64 5.43 14.63
N VAL A 80 2.76 4.43 13.79
CA VAL A 80 1.73 3.43 13.52
C VAL A 80 2.25 2.01 13.78
N SER A 81 3.14 1.88 14.74
CA SER A 81 3.73 0.59 15.11
C SER A 81 2.68 -0.43 15.57
N LYS A 82 1.60 0.03 16.22
CA LYS A 82 0.49 -0.82 16.64
C LYS A 82 -0.28 -1.36 15.45
N GLU A 83 -0.56 -0.51 14.49
CA GLU A 83 -1.29 -0.84 13.27
C GLU A 83 -0.44 -1.73 12.35
N LEU A 84 0.87 -1.48 12.25
CA LEU A 84 1.78 -2.41 11.58
C LEU A 84 1.72 -3.80 12.22
N LYS A 85 1.77 -3.89 13.54
CA LYS A 85 1.66 -5.16 14.25
C LYS A 85 0.38 -5.90 13.89
N VAL A 86 -0.76 -5.20 13.86
CA VAL A 86 -2.05 -5.76 13.43
C VAL A 86 -1.98 -6.32 12.01
N VAL A 87 -1.39 -5.60 11.07
CA VAL A 87 -1.22 -6.07 9.68
C VAL A 87 -0.34 -7.32 9.62
N LEU A 88 0.81 -7.33 10.32
CA LEU A 88 1.73 -8.47 10.31
C LEU A 88 1.10 -9.71 10.97
N GLU A 89 0.38 -9.54 12.07
CA GLU A 89 -0.34 -10.63 12.75
C GLU A 89 -1.46 -11.19 11.86
N LEU A 90 -2.20 -10.32 11.16
CA LEU A 90 -3.22 -10.73 10.19
C LEU A 90 -2.61 -11.55 9.04
N ILE A 91 -1.49 -11.09 8.44
CA ILE A 91 -0.81 -11.84 7.38
C ILE A 91 -0.41 -13.23 7.90
N LYS A 92 0.11 -13.32 9.12
CA LYS A 92 0.47 -14.58 9.76
C LYS A 92 -0.73 -15.48 10.01
N GLU A 93 -1.84 -14.95 10.53
CA GLU A 93 -3.07 -15.69 10.80
C GLU A 93 -3.65 -16.28 9.51
N LEU A 94 -3.58 -15.50 8.43
CA LEU A 94 -4.09 -15.91 7.10
C LEU A 94 -3.08 -16.71 6.27
N GLU A 95 -2.02 -17.22 6.92
CA GLU A 95 -1.04 -18.13 6.31
C GLU A 95 -0.37 -17.57 5.05
N GLU A 96 -0.21 -16.24 4.97
CA GLU A 96 0.49 -15.56 3.85
C GLU A 96 -0.13 -15.88 2.47
N LYS A 97 -1.46 -15.95 2.37
CA LYS A 97 -2.17 -16.38 1.15
C LYS A 97 -2.95 -15.27 0.44
N PHE A 98 -2.97 -14.06 0.98
CA PHE A 98 -3.87 -13.00 0.54
C PHE A 98 -3.14 -11.74 0.07
N LYS A 99 -3.83 -10.99 -0.81
CA LYS A 99 -3.35 -9.73 -1.38
C LYS A 99 -3.73 -8.54 -0.50
N ILE A 100 -3.17 -7.37 -0.80
CA ILE A 100 -3.42 -6.10 -0.10
C ILE A 100 -4.92 -5.83 0.10
N ASN A 101 -5.72 -5.92 -0.97
CA ASN A 101 -7.14 -5.58 -0.90
C ASN A 101 -7.95 -6.56 -0.04
N ASP A 102 -7.55 -7.84 0.00
CA ASP A 102 -8.19 -8.85 0.84
C ASP A 102 -7.91 -8.57 2.32
N LEU A 103 -6.65 -8.27 2.68
CA LEU A 103 -6.28 -7.90 4.05
C LEU A 103 -7.02 -6.65 4.52
N ILE A 104 -7.13 -5.63 3.66
CA ILE A 104 -7.87 -4.41 3.98
C ILE A 104 -9.37 -4.71 4.15
N SER A 105 -9.92 -5.58 3.31
CA SER A 105 -11.32 -6.00 3.44
C SER A 105 -11.60 -6.68 4.78
N VAL A 106 -10.68 -7.55 5.24
CA VAL A 106 -10.77 -8.17 6.56
C VAL A 106 -10.68 -7.12 7.67
N LEU A 107 -9.69 -6.22 7.63
CA LEU A 107 -9.53 -5.17 8.65
C LEU A 107 -10.75 -4.26 8.74
N LEU A 108 -11.36 -3.92 7.62
CA LEU A 108 -12.54 -3.06 7.56
C LEU A 108 -13.86 -3.82 7.79
N GLY A 109 -13.82 -5.15 7.91
CA GLY A 109 -15.02 -5.97 8.08
C GLY A 109 -15.92 -5.97 6.84
N ARG A 110 -15.33 -5.91 5.63
CA ARG A 110 -16.06 -5.90 4.36
C ARG A 110 -16.32 -7.32 3.87
N GLU A 111 -17.55 -7.62 3.56
CA GLU A 111 -17.93 -8.85 2.88
C GLU A 111 -17.63 -8.72 1.38
N THR A 112 -16.71 -9.53 0.89
CA THR A 112 -16.34 -9.67 -0.51
C THR A 112 -16.48 -11.12 -0.95
N PRO A 113 -16.49 -11.43 -2.26
CA PRO A 113 -16.45 -12.81 -2.72
C PRO A 113 -15.30 -13.62 -2.11
N VAL A 114 -14.12 -12.99 -1.93
CA VAL A 114 -12.94 -13.63 -1.33
C VAL A 114 -13.16 -13.88 0.15
N THR A 115 -13.60 -12.87 0.93
CA THR A 115 -13.83 -13.05 2.37
C THR A 115 -14.85 -14.15 2.65
N LYS A 116 -15.92 -14.25 1.85
CA LYS A 116 -16.92 -15.32 1.97
C LYS A 116 -16.37 -16.69 1.58
N SER A 117 -15.68 -16.79 0.44
CA SER A 117 -15.16 -18.07 -0.07
C SER A 117 -14.15 -18.71 0.87
N TYR A 118 -13.32 -17.88 1.52
CA TYR A 118 -12.29 -18.34 2.46
C TYR A 118 -12.71 -18.23 3.93
N LYS A 119 -13.96 -17.83 4.20
CA LYS A 119 -14.52 -17.65 5.56
C LYS A 119 -13.68 -16.72 6.43
N LEU A 120 -13.15 -15.65 5.82
CA LEU A 120 -12.28 -14.70 6.49
C LEU A 120 -13.04 -13.82 7.51
N GLU A 121 -14.37 -13.84 7.48
CA GLU A 121 -15.21 -13.27 8.53
C GLU A 121 -15.00 -13.92 9.90
N ASN A 122 -14.44 -15.13 9.93
CA ASN A 122 -14.08 -15.82 11.17
C ASN A 122 -12.69 -15.41 11.71
N SER A 123 -11.93 -14.62 10.95
CA SER A 123 -10.64 -14.09 11.42
C SER A 123 -10.81 -13.25 12.67
N SER A 124 -9.87 -13.41 13.60
CA SER A 124 -9.84 -12.58 14.81
C SER A 124 -9.67 -11.09 14.52
N PHE A 125 -9.24 -10.74 13.31
CA PHE A 125 -9.02 -9.36 12.84
C PHE A 125 -10.17 -8.78 12.03
N PHE A 126 -11.22 -9.54 11.75
CA PHE A 126 -12.34 -9.06 10.95
C PHE A 126 -13.03 -7.85 11.61
N GLY A 127 -12.98 -6.72 10.92
CA GLY A 127 -13.55 -5.45 11.39
C GLY A 127 -12.76 -4.74 12.49
N LYS A 128 -11.60 -5.23 12.92
CA LYS A 128 -10.78 -4.54 13.94
C LYS A 128 -10.21 -3.21 13.47
N GLY A 129 -10.10 -2.99 12.18
CA GLY A 129 -9.55 -1.78 11.59
C GLY A 129 -10.59 -0.80 11.06
N LYS A 130 -11.89 -1.00 11.30
CA LYS A 130 -12.99 -0.23 10.69
C LYS A 130 -13.07 1.23 11.13
N GLU A 131 -12.38 1.63 12.20
CA GLU A 131 -12.27 3.02 12.62
C GLU A 131 -11.35 3.84 11.71
N GLN A 132 -10.52 3.17 10.91
CA GLN A 132 -9.58 3.78 9.99
C GLN A 132 -10.07 3.68 8.54
N THR A 133 -9.50 4.51 7.67
CA THR A 133 -9.88 4.52 6.25
C THR A 133 -9.14 3.44 5.45
N ASP A 134 -9.68 3.10 4.29
CA ASP A 134 -9.03 2.24 3.29
C ASP A 134 -7.64 2.77 2.92
N ASN A 135 -7.54 4.08 2.68
CA ASN A 135 -6.30 4.75 2.34
C ASN A 135 -5.25 4.66 3.46
N PHE A 136 -5.67 4.75 4.71
CA PHE A 136 -4.78 4.60 5.85
C PHE A 136 -4.13 3.20 5.88
N TRP A 137 -4.93 2.13 5.72
CA TRP A 137 -4.40 0.77 5.68
C TRP A 137 -3.54 0.51 4.45
N LYS A 138 -3.91 1.06 3.29
CA LYS A 138 -3.06 1.01 2.09
C LYS A 138 -1.71 1.66 2.33
N SER A 139 -1.68 2.84 2.96
CA SER A 139 -0.45 3.54 3.29
C SER A 139 0.47 2.72 4.19
N ILE A 140 -0.09 2.07 5.24
CA ILE A 140 0.68 1.21 6.14
C ILE A 140 1.30 0.05 5.37
N ILE A 141 0.50 -0.69 4.59
CA ILE A 141 0.97 -1.87 3.88
C ILE A 141 2.00 -1.51 2.80
N ARG A 142 1.76 -0.45 2.01
CA ARG A 142 2.69 0.03 0.99
C ARG A 142 4.03 0.44 1.61
N GLN A 143 4.01 1.19 2.72
CA GLN A 143 5.24 1.62 3.37
C GLN A 143 5.94 0.48 4.11
N ALA A 144 5.20 -0.50 4.63
CA ALA A 144 5.76 -1.73 5.18
C ALA A 144 6.48 -2.58 4.11
N LEU A 145 5.97 -2.61 2.88
CA LEU A 145 6.64 -3.25 1.74
C LEU A 145 7.97 -2.54 1.43
N VAL A 146 7.95 -1.22 1.24
CA VAL A 146 9.14 -0.44 0.89
C VAL A 146 10.21 -0.48 2.00
N GLN A 147 9.79 -0.57 3.26
CA GLN A 147 10.67 -0.70 4.42
C GLN A 147 11.03 -2.15 4.77
N ASN A 148 10.67 -3.11 3.90
CA ASN A 148 11.00 -4.53 4.02
C ASN A 148 10.47 -5.23 5.29
N TYR A 149 9.32 -4.82 5.83
CA TYR A 149 8.60 -5.61 6.85
C TYR A 149 7.77 -6.73 6.22
N ILE A 150 7.34 -6.51 4.99
CA ILE A 150 6.51 -7.41 4.20
C ILE A 150 7.16 -7.55 2.82
N ASN A 151 7.04 -8.72 2.21
CA ASN A 151 7.42 -8.99 0.83
C ASN A 151 6.16 -9.22 -0.02
N LYS A 152 6.24 -8.87 -1.29
CA LYS A 152 5.20 -9.13 -2.27
C LYS A 152 5.66 -10.25 -3.19
N ASP A 153 4.93 -11.35 -3.21
CA ASP A 153 5.20 -12.47 -4.08
C ASP A 153 4.59 -12.22 -5.46
N ILE A 154 5.46 -11.98 -6.45
CA ILE A 154 5.06 -11.67 -7.84
C ILE A 154 4.49 -12.92 -8.52
N GLU A 155 5.04 -14.11 -8.24
CA GLU A 155 4.61 -15.35 -8.84
C GLU A 155 3.15 -15.73 -8.47
N THR A 156 2.72 -15.30 -7.29
CA THR A 156 1.35 -15.47 -6.80
C THR A 156 0.48 -14.23 -6.97
N TYR A 157 0.78 -13.41 -7.98
CA TYR A 157 0.01 -12.19 -8.31
C TYR A 157 -0.14 -11.19 -7.17
N GLY A 158 0.91 -11.05 -6.35
CA GLY A 158 0.96 -10.01 -5.33
C GLY A 158 0.45 -10.40 -3.95
N VAL A 159 0.49 -11.68 -3.62
CA VAL A 159 0.27 -12.16 -2.25
C VAL A 159 1.33 -11.60 -1.33
N LEU A 160 0.94 -11.24 -0.10
CA LEU A 160 1.85 -10.66 0.89
C LEU A 160 2.39 -11.73 1.83
N LYS A 161 3.70 -11.67 2.05
CA LYS A 161 4.45 -12.57 2.95
C LYS A 161 5.23 -11.77 3.98
N LEU A 162 5.45 -12.33 5.14
CA LEU A 162 6.30 -11.71 6.16
C LEU A 162 7.77 -11.80 5.75
N SER A 163 8.50 -10.71 5.95
CA SER A 163 9.95 -10.73 5.87
C SER A 163 10.57 -11.13 7.21
N GLN A 164 11.88 -11.39 7.22
CA GLN A 164 12.61 -11.61 8.48
C GLN A 164 12.48 -10.38 9.41
N LYS A 165 12.54 -9.15 8.86
CA LYS A 165 12.35 -7.92 9.63
C LYS A 165 10.94 -7.82 10.24
N GLY A 166 9.91 -8.24 9.50
CA GLY A 166 8.55 -8.30 10.02
C GLY A 166 8.40 -9.31 11.16
N LEU A 167 9.03 -10.46 11.06
CA LEU A 167 9.06 -11.46 12.13
C LEU A 167 9.81 -10.94 13.36
N ASP A 168 10.95 -10.26 13.17
CA ASP A 168 11.72 -9.66 14.26
C ASP A 168 10.95 -8.53 14.94
N PHE A 169 10.18 -7.75 14.19
CA PHE A 169 9.28 -6.74 14.75
C PHE A 169 8.17 -7.37 15.61
N LEU A 170 7.54 -8.44 15.15
CA LEU A 170 6.55 -9.18 15.95
C LEU A 170 7.15 -9.80 17.21
N ALA A 171 8.41 -10.22 17.14
CA ALA A 171 9.16 -10.77 18.28
C ALA A 171 9.68 -9.68 19.26
N GLY A 172 9.44 -8.39 18.98
CA GLY A 172 9.91 -7.28 19.81
C GLY A 172 11.41 -7.02 19.75
N LYS A 173 12.10 -7.53 18.73
CA LYS A 173 13.55 -7.31 18.52
C LYS A 173 13.83 -5.97 17.84
N GLU A 174 12.91 -5.49 17.00
CA GLU A 174 12.98 -4.17 16.38
C GLU A 174 12.51 -3.12 17.40
N LYS A 175 13.38 -2.15 17.69
CA LYS A 175 13.13 -1.12 18.71
C LYS A 175 12.66 0.20 18.12
N ASN A 176 12.88 0.40 16.83
CA ASN A 176 12.51 1.65 16.17
C ASN A 176 11.00 1.67 15.89
N PRO A 177 10.31 2.80 16.16
CA PRO A 177 8.92 2.95 15.82
C PRO A 177 8.73 2.90 14.30
N PHE A 178 7.63 2.33 13.85
CA PHE A 178 7.25 2.37 12.46
C PHE A 178 6.50 3.68 12.16
N MET A 179 7.26 4.61 11.58
CA MET A 179 6.78 5.95 11.25
C MET A 179 6.33 6.01 9.80
N ILE A 180 5.12 6.48 9.58
CA ILE A 180 4.60 6.74 8.22
C ILE A 180 3.94 8.12 8.12
N ALA A 181 3.83 8.60 6.89
CA ALA A 181 2.84 9.59 6.51
C ALA A 181 1.75 8.92 5.67
N GLU A 182 0.51 9.27 5.90
CA GLU A 182 -0.60 8.75 5.08
C GLU A 182 -0.43 9.19 3.62
N ASP A 183 -0.72 8.29 2.68
CA ASP A 183 -0.66 8.56 1.25
C ASP A 183 -1.58 9.73 0.89
N ARG A 184 -1.18 10.49 -0.12
CA ARG A 184 -1.89 11.70 -0.53
C ARG A 184 -3.22 11.36 -1.19
N LYS A 185 -4.23 12.15 -0.88
CA LYS A 185 -5.48 12.19 -1.63
C LYS A 185 -5.48 13.44 -2.49
N TYR A 186 -5.60 13.26 -3.79
CA TYR A 186 -5.73 14.39 -4.72
C TYR A 186 -7.20 14.71 -4.89
N ASP A 187 -7.63 15.85 -4.33
CA ASP A 187 -8.96 16.42 -4.58
C ASP A 187 -8.86 17.43 -5.71
N LEU A 188 -9.37 17.04 -6.87
CA LEU A 188 -9.35 17.87 -8.08
C LEU A 188 -10.55 18.82 -8.17
N SER A 189 -11.47 18.79 -7.22
CA SER A 189 -12.65 19.68 -7.22
C SER A 189 -12.25 21.15 -7.05
N GLN A 190 -11.09 21.42 -6.45
CA GLN A 190 -10.58 22.79 -6.26
C GLN A 190 -9.81 23.32 -7.48
N ALA A 191 -9.21 22.46 -8.30
CA ALA A 191 -8.46 22.91 -9.49
C ALA A 191 -9.34 23.48 -10.59
N ALA A 192 -10.64 23.19 -10.59
CA ALA A 192 -11.60 23.73 -11.56
C ALA A 192 -12.09 25.15 -11.22
N SER A 193 -11.84 25.67 -10.02
CA SER A 193 -12.30 26.99 -9.57
C SER A 193 -11.26 28.11 -9.77
N GLU A 194 -10.03 27.80 -10.16
CA GLU A 194 -8.97 28.79 -10.40
C GLU A 194 -8.79 29.16 -11.88
N GLN A 195 -9.66 28.66 -12.78
CA GLN A 195 -9.64 28.98 -14.19
C GLN A 195 -10.89 29.82 -14.59
N VAL A 196 -11.15 30.90 -13.89
CA VAL A 196 -12.11 31.97 -14.36
C VAL A 196 -11.44 33.32 -14.27
#